data_372c23287849e5c9d9604a39c9794edf
#
_entry.id   372c23287849e5c9d9604a39c9794edf
#
_cell.length_a   1.000
_cell.length_b   1.000
_cell.length_c   1.000
_cell.angle_alpha   90.00
_cell.angle_beta   90.00
_cell.angle_gamma   90.00
#
_symmetry.space_group_name_H-M   'P 1'
#
loop_
_entity.id
_entity.type
_entity.pdbx_description
1 polymer ?
#
loop_
_entity_poly.entity_id
_entity_poly.type
_entity_poly.pdbx_seq_one_letter_code
_entity_poly.pdbx_strand_id
1 'polypeptide(L)'
;MTLENSLEIDSLEDKTPLLRALGDRIRSLRARKGITRKKLASLAGISERHMANLELGTGNATILVLHQVAQALTCSLAELIGDVTTSSPEWLMIRELLENRKDEELHKVRLKLIELFGAEKAPGSRMSRIALIGLRGAGKSTLGRMLADKLGYPFIELSHEIEQTTGCSINEIHSLYGPVAYRRYERRALEETIQLYPEVVIATPGGLVSEAATYSSLLEHCFTVWLQATPREHMDRVIEQGDFRPMSGSKEAMNDLKLILEGRVAFYSKADLHVDTSLQPLDVTFESLYAQIQAARQGGPIAH
;
A
#
# COMPACT_ATOMS: atom_id res chain seq x y z
N MET A 1 32.14 2.38 -37.59
CA MET A 1 31.80 3.78 -37.33
C MET A 1 30.52 3.76 -36.50
N THR A 2 30.68 3.50 -35.28
CA THR A 2 30.50 4.30 -34.04
C THR A 2 29.14 4.98 -33.95
N LEU A 3 28.20 4.26 -33.30
CA LEU A 3 27.02 4.82 -32.63
C LEU A 3 27.32 4.79 -31.12
N GLU A 4 28.17 5.70 -30.72
CA GLU A 4 28.41 6.05 -29.34
C GLU A 4 27.88 7.46 -29.07
N ASN A 5 27.25 7.59 -27.91
CA ASN A 5 26.99 8.83 -27.19
C ASN A 5 25.78 9.69 -27.63
N SER A 6 24.65 9.37 -27.06
CA SER A 6 23.63 10.38 -26.70
C SER A 6 22.88 9.97 -25.46
N LEU A 7 23.57 9.67 -24.37
CA LEU A 7 23.07 9.77 -23.00
C LEU A 7 23.82 10.92 -22.33
N GLU A 8 23.74 12.09 -22.91
CA GLU A 8 24.09 13.32 -22.22
C GLU A 8 23.02 13.61 -21.18
N ILE A 9 23.44 13.42 -19.99
CA ILE A 9 22.98 13.79 -18.69
C ILE A 9 22.47 15.24 -18.70
N ASP A 10 21.20 15.38 -19.01
CA ASP A 10 20.39 16.60 -18.85
C ASP A 10 20.01 16.75 -17.37
N SER A 11 21.00 16.76 -16.45
CA SER A 11 20.77 16.63 -15.02
C SER A 11 21.40 17.69 -14.12
N LEU A 12 22.01 18.75 -14.67
CA LEU A 12 22.66 19.79 -13.86
C LEU A 12 21.81 21.06 -13.69
N GLU A 13 20.89 21.34 -14.60
CA GLU A 13 20.01 22.51 -14.46
C GLU A 13 18.84 22.32 -13.51
N ASP A 14 18.43 21.08 -13.24
CA ASP A 14 17.25 20.77 -12.41
C ASP A 14 17.55 20.66 -10.88
N LYS A 15 18.83 20.72 -10.48
CA LYS A 15 19.22 20.66 -9.05
C LYS A 15 19.11 22.01 -8.35
N THR A 16 19.11 23.09 -9.07
CA THR A 16 19.12 24.46 -8.55
C THR A 16 17.86 24.81 -7.72
N PRO A 17 16.64 24.44 -8.12
CA PRO A 17 15.43 24.74 -7.34
C PRO A 17 15.42 24.05 -5.97
N LEU A 18 15.78 22.75 -5.94
CA LEU A 18 15.82 21.97 -4.70
C LEU A 18 16.85 22.53 -3.71
N LEU A 19 18.06 22.86 -4.18
CA LEU A 19 19.11 23.40 -3.33
C LEU A 19 18.76 24.81 -2.81
N ARG A 20 18.09 25.63 -3.59
CA ARG A 20 17.57 26.94 -3.16
C ARG A 20 16.50 26.78 -2.08
N ALA A 21 15.52 25.91 -2.30
CA ALA A 21 14.47 25.62 -1.34
C ALA A 21 15.03 25.10 0.01
N LEU A 22 16.02 24.20 -0.06
CA LEU A 22 16.75 23.73 1.13
C LEU A 22 17.48 24.87 1.84
N GLY A 23 18.17 25.73 1.11
CA GLY A 23 18.89 26.88 1.66
C GLY A 23 17.96 27.89 2.35
N ASP A 24 16.83 28.20 1.73
CA ASP A 24 15.81 29.08 2.31
C ASP A 24 15.19 28.47 3.56
N ARG A 25 15.00 27.13 3.57
CA ARG A 25 14.51 26.41 4.75
C ARG A 25 15.49 26.49 5.91
N ILE A 26 16.77 26.21 5.67
CA ILE A 26 17.83 26.32 6.68
C ILE A 26 17.85 27.75 7.26
N ARG A 27 17.78 28.77 6.41
CA ARG A 27 17.78 30.19 6.80
C ARG A 27 16.55 30.51 7.67
N SER A 28 15.38 30.05 7.27
CA SER A 28 14.11 30.26 8.02
C SER A 28 14.16 29.61 9.38
N LEU A 29 14.57 28.34 9.48
CA LEU A 29 14.69 27.61 10.74
C LEU A 29 15.73 28.26 11.66
N ARG A 30 16.87 28.71 11.12
CA ARG A 30 17.88 29.43 11.87
C ARG A 30 17.35 30.78 12.41
N ALA A 31 16.64 31.54 11.57
CA ALA A 31 16.03 32.80 11.97
C ALA A 31 15.00 32.64 13.09
N ARG A 32 14.15 31.60 12.98
CA ARG A 32 13.17 31.25 14.04
C ARG A 32 13.84 30.92 15.38
N LYS A 33 15.05 30.33 15.36
CA LYS A 33 15.85 30.08 16.57
C LYS A 33 16.61 31.31 17.07
N GLY A 34 16.60 32.40 16.35
CA GLY A 34 17.33 33.63 16.74
C GLY A 34 18.85 33.47 16.78
N ILE A 35 19.42 32.49 16.05
CA ILE A 35 20.88 32.25 16.04
C ILE A 35 21.55 32.76 14.76
N THR A 36 22.82 33.18 14.92
CA THR A 36 23.64 33.64 13.76
C THR A 36 24.10 32.44 12.92
N ARG A 37 24.43 32.69 11.64
CA ARG A 37 25.03 31.67 10.75
C ARG A 37 26.31 31.08 11.37
N LYS A 38 27.16 31.92 11.92
CA LYS A 38 28.40 31.50 12.63
C LYS A 38 28.08 30.55 13.79
N LYS A 39 27.04 30.82 14.59
CA LYS A 39 26.63 29.98 15.70
C LYS A 39 26.08 28.65 15.21
N LEU A 40 25.25 28.65 14.13
CA LEU A 40 24.73 27.44 13.55
C LEU A 40 25.85 26.57 12.93
N ALA A 41 26.79 27.17 12.21
CA ALA A 41 27.95 26.45 11.66
C ALA A 41 28.78 25.78 12.76
N SER A 42 29.02 26.48 13.86
CA SER A 42 29.72 25.91 15.02
C SER A 42 28.96 24.76 15.68
N LEU A 43 27.64 24.87 15.84
CA LEU A 43 26.80 23.80 16.41
C LEU A 43 26.72 22.56 15.49
N ALA A 44 26.72 22.77 14.17
CA ALA A 44 26.68 21.71 13.17
C ALA A 44 28.07 21.13 12.87
N GLY A 45 29.15 21.65 13.46
CA GLY A 45 30.51 21.18 13.23
C GLY A 45 31.03 21.38 11.79
N ILE A 46 30.52 22.40 11.07
CA ILE A 46 30.94 22.75 9.70
C ILE A 46 31.49 24.16 9.62
N SER A 47 32.22 24.46 8.54
CA SER A 47 32.76 25.82 8.35
C SER A 47 31.63 26.83 8.05
N GLU A 48 31.85 28.08 8.47
CA GLU A 48 30.90 29.18 8.20
C GLU A 48 30.69 29.38 6.68
N ARG A 49 31.75 29.20 5.88
CA ARG A 49 31.69 29.27 4.42
C ARG A 49 30.79 28.14 3.85
N HIS A 50 30.91 26.93 4.38
CA HIS A 50 30.05 25.81 3.96
C HIS A 50 28.58 26.07 4.30
N MET A 51 28.29 26.54 5.52
CA MET A 51 26.97 26.96 5.92
C MET A 51 26.39 28.08 5.04
N ALA A 52 27.23 29.07 4.66
CA ALA A 52 26.82 30.13 3.74
C ALA A 52 26.42 29.59 2.36
N ASN A 53 27.19 28.65 1.83
CA ASN A 53 26.89 28.02 0.54
C ASN A 53 25.61 27.19 0.61
N LEU A 54 25.36 26.49 1.73
CA LEU A 54 24.09 25.75 1.93
C LEU A 54 22.89 26.70 1.96
N GLU A 55 22.98 27.82 2.71
CA GLU A 55 21.91 28.81 2.77
C GLU A 55 21.68 29.55 1.44
N LEU A 56 22.68 29.62 0.57
CA LEU A 56 22.56 30.20 -0.77
C LEU A 56 22.07 29.19 -1.82
N GLY A 57 21.99 27.91 -1.48
CA GLY A 57 21.62 26.85 -2.42
C GLY A 57 22.69 26.57 -3.49
N THR A 58 23.97 26.94 -3.24
CA THR A 58 25.09 26.80 -4.18
C THR A 58 26.02 25.66 -3.84
N GLY A 59 25.82 24.97 -2.72
CA GLY A 59 26.70 23.90 -2.25
C GLY A 59 26.04 22.53 -2.26
N ASN A 60 26.78 21.49 -2.64
CA ASN A 60 26.36 20.12 -2.42
C ASN A 60 26.55 19.74 -0.94
N ALA A 61 25.48 19.33 -0.27
CA ALA A 61 25.55 18.81 1.08
C ALA A 61 25.47 17.28 1.06
N THR A 62 26.37 16.65 1.81
CA THR A 62 26.19 15.22 2.10
C THR A 62 25.04 15.03 3.10
N ILE A 63 24.43 13.85 3.10
CA ILE A 63 23.36 13.53 4.05
C ILE A 63 23.82 13.66 5.50
N LEU A 64 25.10 13.40 5.79
CA LEU A 64 25.68 13.57 7.12
C LEU A 64 25.74 15.04 7.54
N VAL A 65 26.12 15.93 6.64
CA VAL A 65 26.11 17.38 6.89
C VAL A 65 24.69 17.89 7.12
N LEU A 66 23.73 17.43 6.33
CA LEU A 66 22.33 17.80 6.52
C LEU A 66 21.79 17.29 7.86
N HIS A 67 22.18 16.08 8.27
CA HIS A 67 21.82 15.55 9.59
C HIS A 67 22.41 16.37 10.74
N GLN A 68 23.68 16.77 10.65
CA GLN A 68 24.33 17.64 11.64
C GLN A 68 23.63 19.02 11.73
N VAL A 69 23.26 19.60 10.58
CA VAL A 69 22.50 20.86 10.53
C VAL A 69 21.11 20.69 11.15
N ALA A 70 20.41 19.60 10.85
CA ALA A 70 19.11 19.29 11.42
C ALA A 70 19.19 19.14 12.95
N GLN A 71 20.18 18.43 13.48
CA GLN A 71 20.44 18.32 14.91
C GLN A 71 20.71 19.69 15.55
N ALA A 72 21.56 20.52 14.94
CA ALA A 72 21.87 21.85 15.42
C ALA A 72 20.63 22.78 15.42
N LEU A 73 19.72 22.57 14.49
CA LEU A 73 18.42 23.24 14.41
C LEU A 73 17.34 22.58 15.28
N THR A 74 17.60 21.44 15.89
CA THR A 74 16.63 20.64 16.67
C THR A 74 15.39 20.30 15.86
N CYS A 75 15.59 19.90 14.60
CA CYS A 75 14.54 19.42 13.72
C CYS A 75 14.92 18.05 13.12
N SER A 76 13.94 17.34 12.55
CA SER A 76 14.22 16.11 11.84
C SER A 76 14.88 16.38 10.48
N LEU A 77 15.63 15.40 9.95
CA LEU A 77 16.17 15.49 8.59
C LEU A 77 15.04 15.61 7.54
N ALA A 78 13.94 14.90 7.77
CA ALA A 78 12.74 15.01 6.94
C ALA A 78 12.14 16.43 6.96
N GLU A 79 12.14 17.10 8.11
CA GLU A 79 11.70 18.49 8.22
C GLU A 79 12.65 19.46 7.50
N LEU A 80 13.95 19.17 7.49
CA LEU A 80 14.92 20.00 6.80
C LEU A 80 14.81 19.87 5.27
N ILE A 81 14.56 18.66 4.75
CA ILE A 81 14.51 18.32 3.31
C ILE A 81 13.08 18.35 2.78
N GLY A 82 12.09 18.20 3.65
CA GLY A 82 10.69 17.99 3.29
C GLY A 82 10.09 19.09 2.44
N ASP A 83 8.99 18.78 1.78
CA ASP A 83 8.33 19.57 0.75
C ASP A 83 8.04 21.01 1.22
N VAL A 84 8.86 21.92 0.72
CA VAL A 84 8.82 23.34 1.09
C VAL A 84 7.71 24.08 0.34
N THR A 85 7.09 23.43 -0.65
CA THR A 85 6.30 24.11 -1.66
C THR A 85 4.80 24.17 -1.35
N THR A 86 4.29 23.43 -0.37
CA THR A 86 2.84 23.27 -0.19
C THR A 86 2.27 23.47 1.20
N SER A 87 3.09 23.84 2.19
CA SER A 87 2.58 23.95 3.56
C SER A 87 2.09 25.36 3.85
N SER A 88 0.76 25.54 3.86
CA SER A 88 0.15 26.77 4.40
C SER A 88 0.54 26.98 5.88
N PRO A 89 0.53 28.22 6.40
CA PRO A 89 0.77 28.47 7.83
C PRO A 89 -0.18 27.65 8.73
N GLU A 90 -1.41 27.45 8.31
CA GLU A 90 -2.42 26.63 9.00
C GLU A 90 -1.99 25.16 9.09
N TRP A 91 -1.45 24.59 7.98
CA TRP A 91 -0.94 23.22 7.98
C TRP A 91 0.22 23.05 8.96
N LEU A 92 1.13 24.03 9.05
CA LEU A 92 2.25 23.98 9.98
C LEU A 92 1.77 23.99 11.43
N MET A 93 0.74 24.78 11.76
CA MET A 93 0.13 24.81 13.09
C MET A 93 -0.58 23.49 13.43
N ILE A 94 -1.32 22.91 12.49
CA ILE A 94 -1.94 21.58 12.65
C ILE A 94 -0.89 20.52 12.91
N ARG A 95 0.19 20.53 12.14
CA ARG A 95 1.31 19.59 12.29
C ARG A 95 1.94 19.72 13.69
N GLU A 96 2.18 20.93 14.17
CA GLU A 96 2.76 21.19 15.51
C GLU A 96 1.86 20.63 16.62
N LEU A 97 0.54 20.73 16.49
CA LEU A 97 -0.42 20.14 17.42
C LEU A 97 -0.37 18.62 17.46
N LEU A 98 -0.01 17.98 16.33
CA LEU A 98 0.04 16.54 16.18
C LEU A 98 1.42 15.95 16.47
N GLU A 99 2.47 16.76 16.40
CA GLU A 99 3.84 16.32 16.71
C GLU A 99 3.93 15.83 18.17
N ASN A 100 4.64 14.73 18.35
CA ASN A 100 4.87 14.09 19.67
C ASN A 100 3.61 13.53 20.37
N ARG A 101 2.48 13.37 19.67
CA ARG A 101 1.31 12.67 20.21
C ARG A 101 1.51 11.15 20.09
N LYS A 102 0.91 10.42 21.04
CA LYS A 102 0.89 8.96 21.00
C LYS A 102 -0.04 8.46 19.90
N ASP A 103 0.22 7.28 19.36
CA ASP A 103 -0.58 6.66 18.29
C ASP A 103 -2.08 6.58 18.63
N GLU A 104 -2.41 6.33 19.90
CA GLU A 104 -3.81 6.33 20.38
C GLU A 104 -4.47 7.70 20.26
N GLU A 105 -3.74 8.79 20.52
CA GLU A 105 -4.23 10.16 20.40
C GLU A 105 -4.35 10.56 18.93
N LEU A 106 -3.36 10.20 18.12
CA LEU A 106 -3.39 10.40 16.65
C LEU A 106 -4.56 9.66 16.02
N HIS A 107 -4.87 8.45 16.48
CA HIS A 107 -6.03 7.70 16.04
C HIS A 107 -7.35 8.44 16.34
N LYS A 108 -7.51 8.98 17.56
CA LYS A 108 -8.69 9.78 17.94
C LYS A 108 -8.81 11.06 17.11
N VAL A 109 -7.69 11.75 16.86
CA VAL A 109 -7.67 12.94 16.02
C VAL A 109 -8.09 12.60 14.60
N ARG A 110 -7.56 11.52 14.02
CA ARG A 110 -7.95 11.05 12.69
C ARG A 110 -9.45 10.80 12.58
N LEU A 111 -10.06 10.13 13.56
CA LEU A 111 -11.51 9.90 13.59
C LEU A 111 -12.30 11.21 13.66
N LYS A 112 -11.83 12.18 14.45
CA LYS A 112 -12.45 13.51 14.55
C LYS A 112 -12.31 14.32 13.27
N LEU A 113 -11.19 14.23 12.57
CA LEU A 113 -11.02 14.89 11.27
C LEU A 113 -11.96 14.27 10.21
N ILE A 114 -12.13 12.94 10.22
CA ILE A 114 -13.11 12.25 9.38
C ILE A 114 -14.53 12.70 9.69
N GLU A 115 -14.87 12.92 10.97
CA GLU A 115 -16.18 13.44 11.39
C GLU A 115 -16.39 14.90 10.96
N LEU A 116 -15.37 15.76 11.09
CA LEU A 116 -15.45 17.20 10.81
C LEU A 116 -15.48 17.55 9.31
N PHE A 117 -14.64 16.89 8.54
CA PHE A 117 -14.57 17.17 7.11
C PHE A 117 -15.59 16.36 6.32
N GLY A 118 -16.42 15.60 7.01
CA GLY A 118 -17.29 14.59 6.45
C GLY A 118 -16.40 13.60 5.70
N ALA A 119 -16.66 12.34 5.84
CA ALA A 119 -16.54 11.56 4.66
C ALA A 119 -17.65 12.09 3.71
N GLU A 120 -17.45 13.27 3.07
CA GLU A 120 -17.88 13.35 1.68
C GLU A 120 -17.38 12.02 1.15
N LYS A 121 -18.25 11.22 0.53
CA LYS A 121 -17.88 9.93 -0.05
C LYS A 121 -16.61 10.16 -0.84
N ALA A 122 -15.50 10.20 -0.10
CA ALA A 122 -14.19 10.37 -0.69
C ALA A 122 -14.07 9.22 -1.67
N PRO A 123 -13.49 9.41 -2.84
CA PRO A 123 -13.04 8.30 -3.67
C PRO A 123 -12.23 7.40 -2.74
N GLY A 124 -12.77 6.26 -2.32
CA GLY A 124 -12.30 5.44 -1.21
C GLY A 124 -13.44 4.87 -0.36
N SER A 125 -14.69 4.99 -0.84
CA SER A 125 -15.79 4.22 -0.24
C SER A 125 -15.43 2.74 -0.30
N ARG A 126 -15.97 1.94 0.61
CA ARG A 126 -15.83 0.48 0.60
C ARG A 126 -16.07 -0.11 -0.80
N MET A 127 -16.97 0.46 -1.59
CA MET A 127 -17.30 0.09 -2.97
C MET A 127 -16.20 0.40 -4.00
N SER A 128 -15.26 1.27 -3.68
CA SER A 128 -14.12 1.57 -4.56
C SER A 128 -12.92 0.65 -4.32
N ARG A 129 -12.87 -0.02 -3.17
CA ARG A 129 -11.88 -1.05 -2.86
C ARG A 129 -12.50 -2.42 -3.00
N ILE A 130 -12.25 -3.10 -4.11
CA ILE A 130 -12.83 -4.40 -4.42
C ILE A 130 -11.84 -5.50 -4.06
N ALA A 131 -12.20 -6.37 -3.15
CA ALA A 131 -11.35 -7.48 -2.71
C ALA A 131 -11.89 -8.83 -3.19
N LEU A 132 -11.12 -9.53 -4.01
CA LEU A 132 -11.44 -10.87 -4.48
C LEU A 132 -10.93 -11.89 -3.47
N ILE A 133 -11.84 -12.67 -2.91
CA ILE A 133 -11.57 -13.76 -1.98
C ILE A 133 -11.93 -15.12 -2.61
N GLY A 134 -11.40 -16.18 -2.07
CA GLY A 134 -11.63 -17.54 -2.54
C GLY A 134 -10.37 -18.40 -2.49
N LEU A 135 -10.50 -19.68 -2.69
CA LEU A 135 -9.37 -20.60 -2.68
C LEU A 135 -8.37 -20.30 -3.81
N ARG A 136 -7.20 -20.92 -3.72
CA ARG A 136 -6.22 -20.92 -4.81
C ARG A 136 -6.84 -21.58 -6.05
N GLY A 137 -6.53 -21.06 -7.25
CA GLY A 137 -7.16 -21.52 -8.49
C GLY A 137 -8.59 -20.99 -8.73
N ALA A 138 -9.14 -20.11 -7.88
CA ALA A 138 -10.45 -19.49 -8.08
C ALA A 138 -10.50 -18.42 -9.19
N GLY A 139 -9.36 -18.07 -9.78
CA GLY A 139 -9.29 -17.03 -10.83
C GLY A 139 -9.10 -15.61 -10.32
N LYS A 140 -8.79 -15.40 -9.03
CA LYS A 140 -8.64 -14.06 -8.43
C LYS A 140 -7.67 -13.15 -9.16
N SER A 141 -6.48 -13.63 -9.51
CA SER A 141 -5.47 -12.80 -10.19
C SER A 141 -5.88 -12.47 -11.62
N THR A 142 -6.49 -13.41 -12.35
CA THR A 142 -6.92 -13.21 -13.73
C THR A 142 -8.10 -12.25 -13.81
N LEU A 143 -9.18 -12.56 -13.11
CA LEU A 143 -10.39 -11.73 -13.07
C LEU A 143 -10.11 -10.37 -12.42
N GLY A 144 -9.20 -10.34 -11.42
CA GLY A 144 -8.81 -9.11 -10.74
C GLY A 144 -8.10 -8.13 -11.67
N ARG A 145 -7.16 -8.60 -12.50
CA ARG A 145 -6.49 -7.73 -13.49
C ARG A 145 -7.49 -7.20 -14.53
N MET A 146 -8.31 -8.09 -15.11
CA MET A 146 -9.34 -7.67 -16.06
C MET A 146 -10.28 -6.63 -15.46
N LEU A 147 -10.69 -6.80 -14.20
CA LEU A 147 -11.55 -5.86 -13.49
C LEU A 147 -10.86 -4.53 -13.23
N ALA A 148 -9.61 -4.55 -12.80
CA ALA A 148 -8.80 -3.36 -12.57
C ALA A 148 -8.61 -2.55 -13.86
N ASP A 149 -8.25 -3.21 -14.96
CA ASP A 149 -8.13 -2.61 -16.29
C ASP A 149 -9.44 -1.96 -16.74
N LYS A 150 -10.56 -2.67 -16.58
CA LYS A 150 -11.89 -2.18 -16.97
C LYS A 150 -12.37 -0.98 -16.15
N LEU A 151 -11.97 -0.92 -14.86
CA LEU A 151 -12.32 0.18 -13.96
C LEU A 151 -11.32 1.34 -13.97
N GLY A 152 -10.14 1.16 -14.56
CA GLY A 152 -9.02 2.09 -14.46
C GLY A 152 -8.41 2.16 -13.07
N TYR A 153 -8.48 1.06 -12.30
CA TYR A 153 -7.97 0.96 -10.93
C TYR A 153 -6.62 0.25 -10.87
N PRO A 154 -5.78 0.54 -9.87
CA PRO A 154 -4.63 -0.30 -9.57
C PRO A 154 -5.06 -1.73 -9.24
N PHE A 155 -4.27 -2.72 -9.68
CA PHE A 155 -4.39 -4.11 -9.27
C PHE A 155 -3.30 -4.49 -8.28
N ILE A 156 -3.68 -4.97 -7.12
CA ILE A 156 -2.78 -5.40 -6.06
C ILE A 156 -2.97 -6.88 -5.76
N GLU A 157 -1.91 -7.66 -5.91
CA GLU A 157 -1.84 -9.02 -5.45
C GLU A 157 -1.19 -9.06 -4.07
N LEU A 158 -1.98 -9.27 -3.02
CA LEU A 158 -1.52 -9.10 -1.64
C LEU A 158 -0.35 -10.04 -1.30
N SER A 159 -0.28 -11.22 -1.92
CA SER A 159 0.85 -12.14 -1.81
C SER A 159 2.16 -11.50 -2.28
N HIS A 160 2.10 -10.75 -3.36
CA HIS A 160 3.27 -10.09 -3.93
C HIS A 160 3.74 -8.91 -3.06
N GLU A 161 2.80 -8.15 -2.52
CA GLU A 161 3.13 -7.07 -1.57
C GLU A 161 3.84 -7.60 -0.31
N ILE A 162 3.41 -8.77 0.18
CA ILE A 162 4.06 -9.43 1.31
C ILE A 162 5.51 -9.80 0.95
N GLU A 163 5.73 -10.39 -0.23
CA GLU A 163 7.06 -10.77 -0.69
C GLU A 163 7.97 -9.57 -0.92
N GLN A 164 7.44 -8.50 -1.52
CA GLN A 164 8.19 -7.25 -1.72
C GLN A 164 8.59 -6.60 -0.38
N THR A 165 7.65 -6.50 0.55
CA THR A 165 7.90 -5.85 1.85
C THR A 165 8.90 -6.63 2.70
N THR A 166 8.88 -7.97 2.62
CA THR A 166 9.76 -8.82 3.44
C THR A 166 11.08 -9.16 2.77
N GLY A 167 11.18 -9.01 1.44
CA GLY A 167 12.31 -9.48 0.64
C GLY A 167 12.44 -11.01 0.58
N CYS A 168 11.42 -11.75 1.03
CA CYS A 168 11.40 -13.20 1.09
C CYS A 168 10.15 -13.75 0.38
N SER A 169 10.27 -14.91 -0.24
CA SER A 169 9.10 -15.62 -0.75
C SER A 169 8.18 -16.08 0.39
N ILE A 170 6.89 -16.26 0.11
CA ILE A 170 5.93 -16.76 1.11
C ILE A 170 6.39 -18.07 1.73
N ASN A 171 7.02 -18.95 0.94
CA ASN A 171 7.56 -20.21 1.45
C ASN A 171 8.70 -20.00 2.45
N GLU A 172 9.60 -19.09 2.16
CA GLU A 172 10.69 -18.74 3.08
C GLU A 172 10.14 -18.12 4.36
N ILE A 173 9.13 -17.26 4.26
CA ILE A 173 8.47 -16.68 5.44
C ILE A 173 7.88 -17.79 6.31
N HIS A 174 7.17 -18.76 5.72
CA HIS A 174 6.61 -19.89 6.47
C HIS A 174 7.68 -20.79 7.09
N SER A 175 8.77 -21.06 6.38
CA SER A 175 9.83 -21.94 6.86
C SER A 175 10.74 -21.30 7.89
N LEU A 176 11.06 -20.00 7.75
CA LEU A 176 12.00 -19.29 8.62
C LEU A 176 11.31 -18.64 9.84
N TYR A 177 10.11 -18.09 9.63
CA TYR A 177 9.42 -17.27 10.65
C TYR A 177 8.10 -17.87 11.12
N GLY A 178 7.62 -18.92 10.45
CA GLY A 178 6.41 -19.63 10.81
C GLY A 178 5.10 -18.92 10.43
N PRO A 179 3.96 -19.63 10.62
CA PRO A 179 2.64 -19.14 10.17
C PRO A 179 2.19 -17.89 10.91
N VAL A 180 2.55 -17.70 12.18
CA VAL A 180 2.17 -16.52 12.96
C VAL A 180 2.80 -15.24 12.40
N ALA A 181 4.08 -15.30 12.03
CA ALA A 181 4.76 -14.17 11.41
C ALA A 181 4.14 -13.83 10.03
N TYR A 182 3.85 -14.87 9.23
CA TYR A 182 3.16 -14.68 7.95
C TYR A 182 1.82 -13.94 8.13
N ARG A 183 0.99 -14.32 9.11
CA ARG A 183 -0.30 -13.66 9.38
C ARG A 183 -0.13 -12.18 9.78
N ARG A 184 0.93 -11.85 10.49
CA ARG A 184 1.25 -10.46 10.82
C ARG A 184 1.62 -9.65 9.57
N TYR A 185 2.43 -10.21 8.67
CA TYR A 185 2.77 -9.56 7.40
C TYR A 185 1.54 -9.44 6.48
N GLU A 186 0.71 -10.46 6.40
CA GLU A 186 -0.53 -10.46 5.63
C GLU A 186 -1.48 -9.33 6.09
N ARG A 187 -1.68 -9.19 7.40
CA ARG A 187 -2.49 -8.11 7.97
C ARG A 187 -1.89 -6.74 7.67
N ARG A 188 -0.60 -6.57 7.87
CA ARG A 188 0.08 -5.30 7.61
C ARG A 188 -0.01 -4.90 6.13
N ALA A 189 0.23 -5.81 5.21
CA ALA A 189 0.13 -5.54 3.78
C ALA A 189 -1.30 -5.13 3.37
N LEU A 190 -2.34 -5.75 3.97
CA LEU A 190 -3.72 -5.35 3.75
C LEU A 190 -3.99 -3.93 4.28
N GLU A 191 -3.59 -3.63 5.51
CA GLU A 191 -3.77 -2.32 6.14
C GLU A 191 -3.07 -1.21 5.34
N GLU A 192 -1.83 -1.43 4.90
CA GLU A 192 -1.08 -0.51 4.05
C GLU A 192 -1.77 -0.32 2.69
N THR A 193 -2.25 -1.39 2.05
CA THR A 193 -2.99 -1.31 0.78
C THR A 193 -4.26 -0.46 0.93
N ILE A 194 -5.04 -0.68 1.98
CA ILE A 194 -6.27 0.08 2.25
C ILE A 194 -5.96 1.58 2.48
N GLN A 195 -4.85 1.89 3.14
CA GLN A 195 -4.44 3.27 3.42
C GLN A 195 -3.92 4.00 2.18
N LEU A 196 -3.16 3.31 1.34
CA LEU A 196 -2.51 3.90 0.17
C LEU A 196 -3.47 4.09 -1.01
N TYR A 197 -4.45 3.17 -1.17
CA TYR A 197 -5.30 3.16 -2.34
C TYR A 197 -6.76 3.44 -2.00
N PRO A 198 -7.28 4.62 -2.35
CA PRO A 198 -8.71 4.92 -2.22
C PRO A 198 -9.55 4.07 -3.19
N GLU A 199 -9.00 3.72 -4.34
CA GLU A 199 -9.58 2.89 -5.39
C GLU A 199 -8.60 1.78 -5.76
N VAL A 200 -9.02 0.51 -5.68
CA VAL A 200 -8.13 -0.62 -5.94
C VAL A 200 -8.90 -1.92 -6.14
N VAL A 201 -8.34 -2.83 -6.92
CA VAL A 201 -8.76 -4.23 -6.97
C VAL A 201 -7.68 -5.07 -6.29
N ILE A 202 -8.05 -5.82 -5.25
CA ILE A 202 -7.15 -6.61 -4.41
C ILE A 202 -7.41 -8.10 -4.63
N ALA A 203 -6.41 -8.86 -5.03
CA ALA A 203 -6.44 -10.33 -4.99
C ALA A 203 -5.83 -10.81 -3.66
N THR A 204 -6.65 -11.48 -2.83
CA THR A 204 -6.19 -11.95 -1.52
C THR A 204 -5.60 -13.36 -1.55
N PRO A 205 -4.67 -13.68 -0.63
CA PRO A 205 -4.31 -15.08 -0.37
C PRO A 205 -5.52 -15.90 0.06
N GLY A 206 -5.62 -17.15 -0.42
CA GLY A 206 -6.78 -17.99 -0.12
C GLY A 206 -6.99 -18.34 1.36
N GLY A 207 -5.96 -18.18 2.18
CA GLY A 207 -6.01 -18.42 3.63
C GLY A 207 -6.39 -17.21 4.49
N LEU A 208 -6.48 -16.01 3.92
CA LEU A 208 -6.71 -14.76 4.65
C LEU A 208 -8.00 -14.82 5.51
N VAL A 209 -9.05 -15.39 5.00
CA VAL A 209 -10.36 -15.48 5.68
C VAL A 209 -10.31 -16.29 6.98
N SER A 210 -9.28 -17.11 7.20
CA SER A 210 -9.10 -17.90 8.41
C SER A 210 -8.52 -17.09 9.58
N GLU A 211 -8.04 -15.87 9.32
CA GLU A 211 -7.53 -14.96 10.35
C GLU A 211 -8.59 -13.89 10.65
N ALA A 212 -9.24 -13.99 11.80
CA ALA A 212 -10.43 -13.22 12.12
C ALA A 212 -10.22 -11.69 12.07
N ALA A 213 -9.10 -11.20 12.60
CA ALA A 213 -8.82 -9.76 12.64
C ALA A 213 -8.59 -9.18 11.24
N THR A 214 -7.77 -9.85 10.42
CA THR A 214 -7.48 -9.45 9.04
C THR A 214 -8.74 -9.52 8.17
N TYR A 215 -9.54 -10.57 8.35
CA TYR A 215 -10.77 -10.73 7.59
C TYR A 215 -11.84 -9.69 7.98
N SER A 216 -11.99 -9.38 9.27
CA SER A 216 -12.89 -8.31 9.72
C SER A 216 -12.49 -6.95 9.13
N SER A 217 -11.19 -6.64 9.12
CA SER A 217 -10.70 -5.41 8.48
C SER A 217 -11.00 -5.37 6.98
N LEU A 218 -10.85 -6.51 6.28
CA LEU A 218 -11.19 -6.61 4.85
C LEU A 218 -12.67 -6.34 4.61
N LEU A 219 -13.57 -6.97 5.38
CA LEU A 219 -15.02 -6.79 5.27
C LEU A 219 -15.46 -5.36 5.59
N GLU A 220 -14.79 -4.69 6.52
CA GLU A 220 -15.11 -3.32 6.92
C GLU A 220 -14.74 -2.29 5.85
N HIS A 221 -13.59 -2.48 5.18
CA HIS A 221 -12.99 -1.46 4.32
C HIS A 221 -13.11 -1.73 2.82
N CYS A 222 -13.47 -2.96 2.43
CA CYS A 222 -13.52 -3.37 1.03
C CYS A 222 -14.89 -3.97 0.67
N PHE A 223 -15.31 -3.80 -0.57
CA PHE A 223 -16.37 -4.58 -1.19
C PHE A 223 -15.80 -5.95 -1.58
N THR A 224 -16.30 -6.99 -0.95
CA THR A 224 -15.74 -8.34 -1.05
C THR A 224 -16.51 -9.19 -2.03
N VAL A 225 -15.78 -9.85 -2.92
CA VAL A 225 -16.33 -10.78 -3.92
C VAL A 225 -15.75 -12.15 -3.71
N TRP A 226 -16.58 -13.12 -3.40
CA TRP A 226 -16.17 -14.50 -3.32
C TRP A 226 -16.25 -15.17 -4.69
N LEU A 227 -15.09 -15.56 -5.22
CA LEU A 227 -14.99 -16.37 -6.43
C LEU A 227 -15.04 -17.85 -6.03
N GLN A 228 -16.09 -18.52 -6.46
CA GLN A 228 -16.33 -19.94 -6.22
C GLN A 228 -15.88 -20.75 -7.44
N ALA A 229 -15.39 -21.95 -7.21
CA ALA A 229 -15.22 -22.98 -8.23
C ALA A 229 -15.41 -24.36 -7.59
N THR A 230 -15.68 -25.37 -8.39
CA THR A 230 -15.73 -26.75 -7.90
C THR A 230 -14.36 -27.20 -7.40
N PRO A 231 -14.27 -28.12 -6.43
CA PRO A 231 -12.99 -28.65 -5.96
C PRO A 231 -12.12 -29.20 -7.07
N ARG A 232 -12.73 -29.79 -8.11
CA ARG A 232 -12.04 -30.34 -9.27
C ARG A 232 -11.38 -29.21 -10.08
N GLU A 233 -12.11 -28.15 -10.39
CA GLU A 233 -11.58 -27.03 -11.16
C GLU A 233 -10.49 -26.28 -10.40
N HIS A 234 -10.63 -26.12 -9.08
CA HIS A 234 -9.55 -25.59 -8.25
C HIS A 234 -8.27 -26.41 -8.42
N MET A 235 -8.38 -27.74 -8.39
CA MET A 235 -7.25 -28.64 -8.56
C MET A 235 -6.64 -28.52 -9.96
N ASP A 236 -7.47 -28.64 -10.99
CA ASP A 236 -7.03 -28.60 -12.39
C ASP A 236 -6.28 -27.27 -12.69
N ARG A 237 -6.85 -26.12 -12.28
CA ARG A 237 -6.23 -24.80 -12.48
C ARG A 237 -4.93 -24.59 -11.69
N VAL A 238 -4.80 -25.18 -10.51
CA VAL A 238 -3.55 -25.12 -9.72
C VAL A 238 -2.45 -25.96 -10.35
N ILE A 239 -2.79 -27.11 -10.90
CA ILE A 239 -1.86 -27.98 -11.63
C ILE A 239 -1.38 -27.28 -12.90
N GLU A 240 -2.28 -26.66 -13.68
CA GLU A 240 -1.93 -25.88 -14.88
C GLU A 240 -0.99 -24.70 -14.58
N GLN A 241 -1.09 -24.11 -13.39
CA GLN A 241 -0.19 -23.05 -12.94
C GLN A 241 1.19 -23.55 -12.46
N GLY A 242 1.45 -24.84 -12.57
CA GLY A 242 2.75 -25.43 -12.20
C GLY A 242 3.01 -25.51 -10.70
N ASP A 243 1.98 -25.35 -9.87
CA ASP A 243 2.13 -25.46 -8.43
C ASP A 243 1.73 -26.85 -7.94
N PHE A 244 2.72 -27.70 -7.85
CA PHE A 244 2.58 -29.09 -7.39
C PHE A 244 2.60 -29.27 -5.87
N ARG A 245 2.60 -28.18 -5.09
CA ARG A 245 2.57 -28.25 -3.62
C ARG A 245 1.18 -28.68 -3.14
N PRO A 246 1.12 -29.45 -2.21
CA PRO A 246 0.51 -30.66 -1.67
C PRO A 246 -0.60 -31.31 -2.52
N MET A 247 -0.75 -30.92 -3.76
CA MET A 247 -1.87 -31.29 -4.65
C MET A 247 -1.46 -32.22 -5.80
N SER A 248 -0.33 -32.92 -5.70
CA SER A 248 0.12 -33.85 -6.71
C SER A 248 -0.81 -35.10 -6.77
N GLY A 249 -1.95 -34.95 -7.47
CA GLY A 249 -2.73 -36.06 -8.06
C GLY A 249 -3.25 -37.17 -7.15
N SER A 250 -3.11 -37.08 -5.83
CA SER A 250 -3.59 -38.13 -4.93
C SER A 250 -5.05 -37.89 -4.52
N LYS A 251 -5.77 -38.95 -4.23
CA LYS A 251 -7.13 -38.88 -3.64
C LYS A 251 -7.12 -38.14 -2.31
N GLU A 252 -6.02 -38.19 -1.58
CA GLU A 252 -5.81 -37.48 -0.30
C GLU A 252 -5.80 -35.98 -0.51
N ALA A 253 -5.07 -35.47 -1.52
CA ALA A 253 -5.02 -34.02 -1.82
C ALA A 253 -6.40 -33.45 -2.18
N MET A 254 -7.23 -34.20 -2.90
CA MET A 254 -8.61 -33.82 -3.22
C MET A 254 -9.49 -33.79 -1.96
N ASN A 255 -9.30 -34.71 -1.04
CA ASN A 255 -10.03 -34.74 0.23
C ASN A 255 -9.59 -33.56 1.13
N ASP A 256 -8.28 -33.28 1.20
CA ASP A 256 -7.75 -32.13 1.95
C ASP A 256 -8.29 -30.81 1.40
N LEU A 257 -8.35 -30.67 0.07
CA LEU A 257 -8.94 -29.49 -0.58
C LEU A 257 -10.41 -29.32 -0.21
N LYS A 258 -11.20 -30.40 -0.21
CA LYS A 258 -12.61 -30.36 0.20
C LYS A 258 -12.77 -29.95 1.66
N LEU A 259 -11.98 -30.54 2.57
CA LEU A 259 -12.00 -30.18 3.99
C LEU A 259 -11.62 -28.72 4.23
N ILE A 260 -10.60 -28.22 3.50
CA ILE A 260 -10.22 -26.80 3.56
C ILE A 260 -11.36 -25.90 3.06
N LEU A 261 -12.01 -26.29 1.95
CA LEU A 261 -13.13 -25.52 1.41
C LEU A 261 -14.31 -25.51 2.38
N GLU A 262 -14.73 -26.68 2.87
CA GLU A 262 -15.80 -26.84 3.84
C GLU A 262 -15.56 -26.01 5.12
N GLY A 263 -14.34 -26.04 5.64
CA GLY A 263 -13.94 -25.25 6.80
C GLY A 263 -13.94 -23.75 6.57
N ARG A 264 -13.91 -23.28 5.31
CA ARG A 264 -13.88 -21.86 4.95
C ARG A 264 -15.16 -21.31 4.37
N VAL A 265 -16.11 -22.14 3.95
CA VAL A 265 -17.38 -21.71 3.35
C VAL A 265 -18.11 -20.70 4.27
N ALA A 266 -18.17 -20.98 5.56
CA ALA A 266 -18.82 -20.08 6.54
C ALA A 266 -18.17 -18.68 6.65
N PHE A 267 -16.89 -18.56 6.31
CA PHE A 267 -16.21 -17.27 6.21
C PHE A 267 -16.45 -16.62 4.84
N TYR A 268 -16.26 -17.36 3.76
CA TYR A 268 -16.48 -16.84 2.41
C TYR A 268 -17.90 -16.35 2.18
N SER A 269 -18.92 -17.02 2.77
CA SER A 269 -20.32 -16.62 2.65
C SER A 269 -20.65 -15.25 3.25
N LYS A 270 -19.73 -14.62 3.99
CA LYS A 270 -19.87 -13.25 4.48
C LYS A 270 -19.49 -12.19 3.43
N ALA A 271 -19.02 -12.61 2.26
CA ALA A 271 -18.72 -11.68 1.17
C ALA A 271 -19.98 -10.97 0.68
N ASP A 272 -19.81 -9.77 0.16
CA ASP A 272 -20.91 -8.96 -0.37
C ASP A 272 -21.47 -9.54 -1.67
N LEU A 273 -20.65 -10.21 -2.46
CA LEU A 273 -21.01 -10.78 -3.75
C LEU A 273 -20.42 -12.18 -3.89
N HIS A 274 -21.19 -13.08 -4.47
CA HIS A 274 -20.77 -14.45 -4.78
C HIS A 274 -20.81 -14.66 -6.29
N VAL A 275 -19.71 -15.10 -6.86
CA VAL A 275 -19.59 -15.37 -8.30
C VAL A 275 -19.06 -16.78 -8.52
N ASP A 276 -19.86 -17.60 -9.16
CA ASP A 276 -19.44 -18.94 -9.58
C ASP A 276 -18.61 -18.82 -10.88
N THR A 277 -17.39 -19.30 -10.81
CA THR A 277 -16.45 -19.32 -11.95
C THR A 277 -16.37 -20.70 -12.61
N SER A 278 -17.27 -21.61 -12.24
CA SER A 278 -17.31 -22.97 -12.76
C SER A 278 -17.96 -23.00 -14.13
N LEU A 279 -17.48 -23.91 -14.98
CA LEU A 279 -18.12 -24.31 -16.24
C LEU A 279 -18.38 -23.20 -17.28
N GLN A 280 -17.94 -21.97 -17.05
CA GLN A 280 -18.12 -20.87 -17.99
C GLN A 280 -16.78 -20.40 -18.56
N PRO A 281 -16.77 -19.95 -19.83
CA PRO A 281 -15.61 -19.25 -20.39
C PRO A 281 -15.25 -18.00 -19.55
N LEU A 282 -13.97 -17.69 -19.53
CA LEU A 282 -13.43 -16.57 -18.74
C LEU A 282 -14.16 -15.25 -19.04
N ASP A 283 -14.40 -14.97 -20.32
CA ASP A 283 -15.04 -13.71 -20.75
C ASP A 283 -16.48 -13.60 -20.24
N VAL A 284 -17.25 -14.69 -20.26
CA VAL A 284 -18.62 -14.74 -19.76
C VAL A 284 -18.64 -14.52 -18.24
N THR A 285 -17.74 -15.19 -17.53
CA THR A 285 -17.58 -15.02 -16.08
C THR A 285 -17.20 -13.57 -15.73
N PHE A 286 -16.30 -12.98 -16.52
CA PHE A 286 -15.86 -11.59 -16.30
C PHE A 286 -17.00 -10.59 -16.53
N GLU A 287 -17.74 -10.70 -17.63
CA GLU A 287 -18.87 -9.79 -17.90
C GLU A 287 -19.97 -9.90 -16.84
N SER A 288 -20.24 -11.12 -16.35
CA SER A 288 -21.16 -11.35 -15.23
C SER A 288 -20.67 -10.68 -13.94
N LEU A 289 -19.38 -10.88 -13.58
CA LEU A 289 -18.75 -10.24 -12.42
C LEU A 289 -18.83 -8.71 -12.51
N TYR A 290 -18.47 -8.16 -13.65
CA TYR A 290 -18.48 -6.71 -13.87
C TYR A 290 -19.89 -6.14 -13.75
N ALA A 291 -20.88 -6.77 -14.40
CA ALA A 291 -22.29 -6.33 -14.34
C ALA A 291 -22.83 -6.34 -12.91
N GLN A 292 -22.54 -7.39 -12.13
CA GLN A 292 -23.00 -7.50 -10.74
C GLN A 292 -22.33 -6.43 -9.83
N ILE A 293 -21.05 -6.15 -10.02
CA ILE A 293 -20.37 -5.06 -9.30
C ILE A 293 -20.98 -3.70 -9.64
N GLN A 294 -21.28 -3.44 -10.93
CA GLN A 294 -21.92 -2.19 -11.34
C GLN A 294 -23.33 -2.05 -10.76
N ALA A 295 -24.11 -3.12 -10.74
CA ALA A 295 -25.44 -3.13 -10.12
C ALA A 295 -25.36 -2.82 -8.61
N ALA A 296 -24.40 -3.43 -7.90
CA ALA A 296 -24.17 -3.15 -6.48
C ALA A 296 -23.76 -1.68 -6.22
N ARG A 297 -22.95 -1.09 -7.09
CA ARG A 297 -22.55 0.33 -7.01
C ARG A 297 -23.74 1.30 -7.20
N GLN A 298 -24.72 0.92 -7.98
CA GLN A 298 -25.92 1.73 -8.25
C GLN A 298 -27.02 1.53 -7.21
N GLY A 299 -26.79 0.72 -6.16
CA GLY A 299 -27.75 0.40 -5.13
C GLY A 299 -28.83 -0.60 -5.57
N GLY A 300 -28.56 -1.32 -6.65
CA GLY A 300 -29.42 -2.42 -7.13
C GLY A 300 -29.39 -3.63 -6.18
N PRO A 301 -30.40 -4.52 -6.26
CA PRO A 301 -30.40 -5.74 -5.47
C PRO A 301 -29.20 -6.61 -5.87
N ILE A 302 -28.41 -7.01 -4.88
CA ILE A 302 -27.30 -7.95 -5.07
C ILE A 302 -27.96 -9.33 -5.20
N ALA A 303 -27.75 -10.00 -6.34
CA ALA A 303 -28.17 -11.38 -6.51
C ALA A 303 -27.32 -12.27 -5.59
N HIS A 304 -27.95 -12.94 -4.65
CA HIS A 304 -27.34 -13.92 -3.73
C HIS A 304 -27.37 -15.31 -4.32
#